data_d1f993a407f46262cdefbf317590c247
#
_entry.id   d1f993a407f46262cdefbf317590c247
#
_cell.length_a   1.000
_cell.length_b   1.000
_cell.length_c   1.000
_cell.angle_alpha   90.00
_cell.angle_beta   90.00
_cell.angle_gamma   90.00
#
_symmetry.space_group_name_H-M   'P 1'
#
loop_
_entity.id
_entity.type
_entity.pdbx_description
1 polymer ?
#
loop_
_entity_poly.entity_id
_entity_poly.type
_entity_poly.pdbx_seq_one_letter_code
_entity_poly.pdbx_strand_id
1 'polypeptide(L)'
;MHKDVFAIVDCEVENYTKSKPRLSLPFGKELLSYDRQHYLEEQPEITRVYTKNSWDAGISLATHIWMGDYTADTNDTDVSEKGFAVYARCASTLEKGCGIKRLGVLRADVDNLGTVFASGIPFEKASISRTATLSRSLSLFFKQKINEILEKGAYQLQIIYSGGDDLFIIGNWSDVLYAALDIRTAFRDFTGNGVLTISAGIGMFDEKYPIARMASETGALEDAAKLYVKKMADGTVCSKNAVALWRSDAVFSWDSLSNVVEPRMREIASIFAHNEKGKAFVYKMVTLLRNYDEVISAPRLAYLLARSFEGSENRDELCRRFYSWASDEEQRRCLVAALEWYVYSIRERG
;
A
#
# COMPACT_ATOMS: atom_id res chain seq x y z
N MET A 1 -6.84 5.71 22.07
CA MET A 1 -7.08 4.68 23.08
C MET A 1 -7.90 3.59 22.40
N HIS A 2 -7.25 2.50 22.02
CA HIS A 2 -7.91 1.40 21.33
C HIS A 2 -8.79 0.62 22.30
N LYS A 3 -10.04 0.42 21.92
CA LYS A 3 -10.99 -0.39 22.68
C LYS A 3 -11.04 -1.78 22.08
N ASP A 4 -10.46 -2.74 22.79
CA ASP A 4 -10.16 -4.07 22.27
C ASP A 4 -11.10 -5.15 22.81
N VAL A 5 -12.00 -4.79 23.74
CA VAL A 5 -12.97 -5.69 24.33
C VAL A 5 -14.39 -5.18 24.11
N PHE A 6 -15.24 -6.05 23.59
CA PHE A 6 -16.67 -5.79 23.38
C PHE A 6 -17.48 -6.80 24.17
N ALA A 7 -18.36 -6.32 25.03
CA ALA A 7 -19.22 -7.17 25.85
C ALA A 7 -20.68 -6.98 25.49
N ILE A 8 -21.43 -8.07 25.33
CA ILE A 8 -22.89 -8.04 25.19
C ILE A 8 -23.48 -8.34 26.58
N VAL A 9 -24.27 -7.39 27.06
CA VAL A 9 -24.95 -7.45 28.35
C VAL A 9 -26.46 -7.35 28.19
N ASP A 10 -27.23 -7.79 29.20
CA ASP A 10 -28.67 -7.54 29.24
C ASP A 10 -28.94 -6.12 29.75
N CYS A 11 -29.94 -5.44 29.19
CA CYS A 11 -30.26 -4.02 29.49
C CYS A 11 -30.73 -3.78 30.95
N GLU A 12 -31.03 -4.82 31.72
CA GLU A 12 -31.50 -4.69 33.12
C GLU A 12 -30.37 -4.39 34.10
N VAL A 13 -29.10 -4.47 33.68
CA VAL A 13 -27.94 -4.25 34.56
C VAL A 13 -27.59 -2.76 34.57
N GLU A 14 -27.97 -2.06 35.61
CA GLU A 14 -27.63 -0.67 35.85
C GLU A 14 -26.18 -0.50 36.28
N ASN A 15 -25.51 0.56 35.74
CA ASN A 15 -24.22 1.10 36.17
C ASN A 15 -22.93 0.50 35.63
N TYR A 16 -22.77 0.47 34.30
CA TYR A 16 -21.42 0.37 33.69
C TYR A 16 -20.78 1.76 33.57
N THR A 17 -19.85 2.11 34.44
CA THR A 17 -19.24 3.45 34.50
C THR A 17 -18.02 3.59 33.56
N LYS A 18 -17.34 2.49 33.23
CA LYS A 18 -16.08 2.48 32.49
C LYS A 18 -16.23 2.07 31.01
N SER A 19 -17.44 1.70 30.56
CA SER A 19 -17.73 1.34 29.18
C SER A 19 -18.10 2.53 28.32
N LYS A 20 -17.70 2.56 27.05
CA LYS A 20 -18.13 3.52 26.02
C LYS A 20 -17.86 2.97 24.62
N PRO A 21 -18.64 3.35 23.59
CA PRO A 21 -20.03 3.78 23.61
C PRO A 21 -20.97 2.59 23.78
N ARG A 22 -22.22 2.82 24.12
CA ARG A 22 -23.27 1.80 24.15
C ARG A 22 -24.01 1.80 22.82
N LEU A 23 -24.30 0.59 22.32
CA LEU A 23 -25.14 0.35 21.17
C LEU A 23 -26.25 -0.61 21.60
N SER A 24 -27.50 -0.15 21.48
CA SER A 24 -28.66 -1.02 21.74
C SER A 24 -28.81 -2.07 20.66
N LEU A 25 -28.96 -3.31 21.07
CA LEU A 25 -29.17 -4.47 20.20
C LEU A 25 -30.62 -4.96 20.32
N PRO A 26 -31.11 -5.78 19.38
CA PRO A 26 -32.40 -6.46 19.50
C PRO A 26 -32.46 -7.32 20.80
N PHE A 27 -33.68 -7.62 21.22
CA PHE A 27 -33.97 -8.48 22.36
C PHE A 27 -33.46 -7.98 23.75
N GLY A 28 -33.47 -6.65 23.93
CA GLY A 28 -33.11 -6.05 25.22
C GLY A 28 -31.66 -6.25 25.61
N LYS A 29 -30.75 -6.21 24.64
CA LYS A 29 -29.29 -6.32 24.85
C LYS A 29 -28.56 -5.04 24.49
N GLU A 30 -27.41 -4.81 25.11
CA GLU A 30 -26.52 -3.71 24.83
C GLU A 30 -25.12 -4.21 24.50
N LEU A 31 -24.47 -3.57 23.52
CA LEU A 31 -23.07 -3.76 23.23
C LEU A 31 -22.26 -2.67 23.92
N LEU A 32 -21.37 -3.06 24.80
CA LEU A 32 -20.43 -2.20 25.50
C LEU A 32 -19.03 -2.38 24.93
N SER A 33 -18.26 -1.31 24.88
CA SER A 33 -16.86 -1.37 24.48
C SER A 33 -15.96 -0.89 25.60
N TYR A 34 -14.90 -1.64 25.86
CA TYR A 34 -13.91 -1.40 26.89
C TYR A 34 -12.51 -1.39 26.32
N ASP A 35 -11.57 -0.67 26.97
CA ASP A 35 -10.19 -1.11 26.95
C ASP A 35 -10.05 -2.32 27.90
N ARG A 36 -9.01 -3.11 27.67
CA ARG A 36 -8.79 -4.37 28.40
C ARG A 36 -8.73 -4.18 29.92
N GLN A 37 -8.03 -3.17 30.39
CA GLN A 37 -7.83 -2.94 31.83
C GLN A 37 -9.16 -2.62 32.53
N HIS A 38 -9.94 -1.71 31.94
CA HIS A 38 -11.24 -1.34 32.49
C HIS A 38 -12.24 -2.50 32.48
N TYR A 39 -12.18 -3.38 31.46
CA TYR A 39 -13.01 -4.58 31.46
C TYR A 39 -12.66 -5.53 32.60
N LEU A 40 -11.38 -5.78 32.85
CA LEU A 40 -10.94 -6.66 33.95
C LEU A 40 -11.27 -6.09 35.33
N GLU A 41 -11.30 -4.78 35.50
CA GLU A 41 -11.66 -4.10 36.74
C GLU A 41 -13.18 -4.12 37.00
N GLU A 42 -14.00 -3.93 35.97
CA GLU A 42 -15.46 -3.83 36.09
C GLU A 42 -16.13 -5.20 36.13
N GLN A 43 -15.55 -6.20 35.44
CA GLN A 43 -16.07 -7.57 35.33
C GLN A 43 -17.60 -7.65 35.18
N PRO A 44 -18.17 -7.05 34.11
CA PRO A 44 -19.61 -6.98 33.93
C PRO A 44 -20.24 -8.37 33.84
N GLU A 45 -21.47 -8.53 34.29
CA GLU A 45 -22.25 -9.74 34.04
C GLU A 45 -22.61 -9.80 32.54
N ILE A 46 -22.07 -10.79 31.84
CA ILE A 46 -22.01 -10.80 30.38
C ILE A 46 -22.68 -12.02 29.77
N THR A 47 -23.37 -11.80 28.66
CA THR A 47 -23.87 -12.88 27.80
C THR A 47 -22.77 -13.39 26.86
N ARG A 48 -21.99 -12.49 26.28
CA ARG A 48 -20.85 -12.81 25.37
C ARG A 48 -19.78 -11.74 25.43
N VAL A 49 -18.51 -12.17 25.25
CA VAL A 49 -17.36 -11.30 25.14
C VAL A 49 -16.65 -11.54 23.81
N TYR A 50 -16.23 -10.46 23.19
CA TYR A 50 -15.41 -10.47 22.00
C TYR A 50 -14.14 -9.66 22.26
N THR A 51 -12.99 -10.17 21.79
CA THR A 51 -11.73 -9.42 21.77
C THR A 51 -11.33 -9.12 20.33
N LYS A 52 -10.82 -7.92 20.11
CA LYS A 52 -10.35 -7.48 18.79
C LYS A 52 -8.83 -7.50 18.75
N ASN A 53 -8.27 -8.18 17.76
CA ASN A 53 -6.82 -8.21 17.46
C ASN A 53 -5.95 -8.64 18.67
N SER A 54 -6.48 -9.47 19.57
CA SER A 54 -5.75 -9.96 20.73
C SER A 54 -6.00 -11.44 20.97
N TRP A 55 -4.94 -12.21 21.18
CA TRP A 55 -4.99 -13.61 21.55
C TRP A 55 -5.16 -13.80 23.06
N ASP A 56 -4.49 -12.98 23.83
CA ASP A 56 -4.53 -13.04 25.28
C ASP A 56 -5.33 -11.87 25.82
N ALA A 57 -6.52 -12.16 26.24
CA ALA A 57 -7.39 -11.18 26.85
C ALA A 57 -7.44 -11.29 28.36
N GLY A 58 -6.85 -12.33 28.95
CA GLY A 58 -7.12 -12.71 30.36
C GLY A 58 -8.59 -13.07 30.57
N ILE A 59 -9.33 -13.38 29.50
CA ILE A 59 -10.76 -13.63 29.46
C ILE A 59 -10.96 -14.99 28.81
N SER A 60 -11.16 -16.03 29.61
CA SER A 60 -11.15 -17.43 29.20
C SER A 60 -12.25 -17.84 28.20
N LEU A 61 -13.31 -17.04 28.06
CA LEU A 61 -14.47 -17.33 27.21
C LEU A 61 -14.71 -16.33 26.10
N ALA A 62 -13.71 -15.49 25.76
CA ALA A 62 -13.85 -14.52 24.72
C ALA A 62 -13.78 -15.13 23.30
N THR A 63 -14.61 -14.65 22.39
CA THR A 63 -14.50 -14.92 20.97
C THR A 63 -13.53 -13.92 20.35
N HIS A 64 -12.47 -14.41 19.71
CA HIS A 64 -11.45 -13.56 19.09
C HIS A 64 -11.89 -13.13 17.69
N ILE A 65 -11.91 -11.81 17.44
CA ILE A 65 -12.20 -11.20 16.15
C ILE A 65 -10.90 -10.58 15.62
N TRP A 66 -10.51 -10.99 14.42
CA TRP A 66 -9.35 -10.43 13.71
C TRP A 66 -9.83 -9.47 12.63
N MET A 67 -9.30 -8.24 12.64
CA MET A 67 -9.66 -7.19 11.71
C MET A 67 -8.39 -6.48 11.24
N GLY A 68 -8.28 -6.22 9.94
CA GLY A 68 -7.34 -5.23 9.42
C GLY A 68 -7.94 -3.85 9.64
N ASP A 69 -7.45 -3.14 10.64
CA ASP A 69 -8.04 -1.88 11.09
C ASP A 69 -7.01 -0.81 11.46
N TYR A 70 -5.78 -0.98 10.98
CA TYR A 70 -4.73 0.00 11.22
C TYR A 70 -5.18 1.40 10.77
N THR A 71 -5.00 2.36 11.65
CA THR A 71 -5.25 3.78 11.42
C THR A 71 -4.14 4.55 12.09
N ALA A 72 -3.37 5.31 11.32
CA ALA A 72 -2.30 6.14 11.88
C ALA A 72 -2.87 7.24 12.78
N ASP A 73 -2.22 7.45 13.92
CA ASP A 73 -2.48 8.61 14.78
C ASP A 73 -1.93 9.87 14.09
N THR A 74 -2.81 10.62 13.47
CA THR A 74 -2.45 11.93 12.94
C THR A 74 -2.43 12.91 14.11
N ASN A 75 -1.23 13.33 14.53
CA ASN A 75 -1.03 14.32 15.60
C ASN A 75 -1.50 15.76 15.21
N ASP A 76 -2.34 15.88 14.19
CA ASP A 76 -2.87 17.15 13.76
C ASP A 76 -4.00 17.57 14.71
N THR A 77 -3.68 18.54 15.57
CA THR A 77 -4.58 19.06 16.61
C THR A 77 -5.73 19.91 16.06
N ASP A 78 -5.78 20.15 14.77
CA ASP A 78 -6.88 20.85 14.12
C ASP A 78 -8.07 19.88 13.88
N VAL A 79 -8.84 19.69 14.96
CA VAL A 79 -10.04 18.82 15.03
C VAL A 79 -11.16 19.24 14.04
N SER A 80 -10.98 20.33 13.28
CA SER A 80 -11.97 20.84 12.33
C SER A 80 -12.06 20.06 11.01
N GLU A 81 -11.00 19.34 10.61
CA GLU A 81 -10.97 18.56 9.36
C GLU A 81 -10.96 17.05 9.63
N LYS A 82 -12.16 16.48 9.80
CA LYS A 82 -12.36 15.04 9.87
C LYS A 82 -12.38 14.46 8.45
N GLY A 83 -11.44 13.58 8.12
CA GLY A 83 -11.45 12.85 6.86
C GLY A 83 -10.07 12.51 6.33
N PHE A 84 -10.02 11.88 5.16
CA PHE A 84 -8.77 11.42 4.53
C PHE A 84 -7.83 12.56 4.12
N ALA A 85 -8.33 13.80 3.99
CA ALA A 85 -7.53 14.98 3.65
C ALA A 85 -6.33 15.19 4.60
N VAL A 86 -6.45 14.77 5.85
CA VAL A 86 -5.36 14.84 6.84
C VAL A 86 -4.14 14.07 6.35
N TYR A 87 -4.32 12.86 5.81
CA TYR A 87 -3.21 12.04 5.30
C TYR A 87 -2.48 12.68 4.12
N ALA A 88 -3.18 13.41 3.24
CA ALA A 88 -2.53 14.12 2.14
C ALA A 88 -1.58 15.22 2.64
N ARG A 89 -1.81 15.74 3.83
CA ARG A 89 -1.04 16.83 4.44
C ARG A 89 0.04 16.34 5.39
N CYS A 90 -0.07 15.12 5.90
CA CYS A 90 0.96 14.52 6.73
C CYS A 90 2.29 14.47 5.96
N ALA A 91 3.39 14.74 6.66
CA ALA A 91 4.71 14.44 6.11
C ALA A 91 4.84 12.92 5.96
N SER A 92 5.41 12.47 4.85
CA SER A 92 5.78 11.06 4.72
C SER A 92 6.74 10.65 5.83
N THR A 93 6.62 9.44 6.33
CA THR A 93 7.49 8.88 7.38
C THR A 93 8.95 8.87 6.93
N LEU A 94 9.18 8.70 5.62
CA LEU A 94 10.51 8.56 5.03
C LEU A 94 11.11 9.89 4.52
N GLU A 95 10.26 10.86 4.16
CA GLU A 95 10.69 12.15 3.59
C GLU A 95 10.05 13.32 4.36
N LYS A 96 10.65 13.69 5.49
CA LYS A 96 10.14 14.77 6.35
C LYS A 96 10.05 16.10 5.59
N GLY A 97 8.83 16.55 5.35
CA GLY A 97 8.54 17.94 4.96
C GLY A 97 8.49 18.24 3.46
N CYS A 98 8.85 17.31 2.58
CA CYS A 98 8.80 17.47 1.12
C CYS A 98 7.67 16.64 0.50
N GLY A 99 7.34 16.96 -0.76
CA GLY A 99 6.42 16.19 -1.56
C GLY A 99 5.07 16.82 -1.78
N ILE A 100 4.43 16.37 -2.87
CA ILE A 100 3.10 16.83 -3.27
C ILE A 100 2.04 16.41 -2.24
N LYS A 101 1.09 17.30 -1.95
CA LYS A 101 -0.07 16.97 -1.11
C LYS A 101 -1.07 16.14 -1.91
N ARG A 102 -0.97 14.82 -1.78
CA ARG A 102 -1.87 13.88 -2.47
C ARG A 102 -2.19 12.70 -1.56
N LEU A 103 -3.37 12.15 -1.78
CA LEU A 103 -3.76 10.85 -1.25
C LEU A 103 -3.22 9.75 -2.15
N GLY A 104 -2.57 8.78 -1.55
CA GLY A 104 -2.31 7.48 -2.15
C GLY A 104 -3.46 6.53 -1.84
N VAL A 105 -3.81 5.70 -2.81
CA VAL A 105 -4.81 4.65 -2.66
C VAL A 105 -4.24 3.36 -3.20
N LEU A 106 -4.24 2.32 -2.38
CA LEU A 106 -3.83 0.96 -2.75
C LEU A 106 -5.05 0.06 -2.83
N ARG A 107 -5.20 -0.66 -3.94
CA ARG A 107 -5.98 -1.89 -4.02
C ARG A 107 -5.08 -3.03 -4.41
N ALA A 108 -5.18 -4.13 -3.68
CA ALA A 108 -4.39 -5.33 -3.92
C ALA A 108 -5.25 -6.56 -3.74
N ASP A 109 -4.98 -7.59 -4.54
CA ASP A 109 -5.71 -8.85 -4.49
C ASP A 109 -4.76 -10.03 -4.80
N VAL A 110 -5.03 -11.18 -4.20
CA VAL A 110 -4.23 -12.40 -4.37
C VAL A 110 -4.46 -13.02 -5.74
N ASP A 111 -3.38 -13.26 -6.45
CA ASP A 111 -3.42 -13.79 -7.80
C ASP A 111 -3.85 -15.27 -7.83
N ASN A 112 -4.77 -15.60 -8.75
CA ASN A 112 -5.18 -16.97 -9.06
C ASN A 112 -5.72 -17.79 -7.86
N LEU A 113 -6.20 -17.15 -6.81
CA LEU A 113 -6.64 -17.82 -5.59
C LEU A 113 -7.73 -18.87 -5.87
N GLY A 114 -8.69 -18.59 -6.75
CA GLY A 114 -9.70 -19.56 -7.17
C GLY A 114 -9.11 -20.82 -7.76
N THR A 115 -8.07 -20.72 -8.60
CA THR A 115 -7.35 -21.86 -9.17
C THR A 115 -6.61 -22.65 -8.10
N VAL A 116 -6.01 -21.97 -7.13
CA VAL A 116 -5.31 -22.61 -6.01
C VAL A 116 -6.28 -23.42 -5.15
N PHE A 117 -7.46 -22.89 -4.87
CA PHE A 117 -8.51 -23.63 -4.15
C PHE A 117 -9.06 -24.81 -4.95
N ALA A 118 -9.22 -24.66 -6.27
CA ALA A 118 -9.80 -25.71 -7.13
C ALA A 118 -8.80 -26.84 -7.44
N SER A 119 -7.52 -26.54 -7.65
CA SER A 119 -6.54 -27.49 -8.18
C SER A 119 -5.13 -27.38 -7.55
N GLY A 120 -4.90 -26.45 -6.64
CA GLY A 120 -3.59 -26.24 -6.01
C GLY A 120 -3.21 -27.33 -4.99
N ILE A 121 -4.20 -28.06 -4.45
CA ILE A 121 -3.96 -29.20 -3.56
C ILE A 121 -4.12 -30.48 -4.39
N PRO A 122 -3.08 -31.33 -4.49
CA PRO A 122 -3.18 -32.62 -5.19
C PRO A 122 -4.38 -33.43 -4.70
N PHE A 123 -5.11 -34.07 -5.61
CA PHE A 123 -6.34 -34.80 -5.32
C PHE A 123 -6.21 -35.78 -4.14
N GLU A 124 -5.10 -36.52 -4.08
CA GLU A 124 -4.78 -37.47 -3.02
C GLU A 124 -4.64 -36.81 -1.63
N LYS A 125 -4.35 -35.52 -1.61
CA LYS A 125 -4.16 -34.72 -0.38
C LYS A 125 -5.28 -33.71 -0.17
N ALA A 126 -6.24 -33.62 -1.08
CA ALA A 126 -7.35 -32.67 -0.99
C ALA A 126 -8.28 -33.07 0.16
N SER A 127 -8.54 -32.13 1.06
CA SER A 127 -9.50 -32.30 2.15
C SER A 127 -10.08 -30.95 2.55
N ILE A 128 -11.31 -30.95 3.05
CA ILE A 128 -11.98 -29.76 3.57
C ILE A 128 -11.11 -29.08 4.63
N SER A 129 -10.47 -29.86 5.50
CA SER A 129 -9.57 -29.32 6.53
C SER A 129 -8.40 -28.52 5.96
N ARG A 130 -7.75 -29.00 4.92
CA ARG A 130 -6.62 -28.29 4.27
C ARG A 130 -7.07 -27.02 3.57
N THR A 131 -8.20 -27.09 2.86
CA THR A 131 -8.81 -25.91 2.22
C THR A 131 -9.19 -24.87 3.25
N ALA A 132 -9.80 -25.28 4.36
CA ALA A 132 -10.16 -24.38 5.47
C ALA A 132 -8.91 -23.79 6.15
N THR A 133 -7.83 -24.58 6.29
CA THR A 133 -6.56 -24.10 6.85
C THR A 133 -5.93 -23.04 5.95
N LEU A 134 -5.87 -23.26 4.63
CA LEU A 134 -5.35 -22.27 3.68
C LEU A 134 -6.17 -20.96 3.73
N SER A 135 -7.49 -21.06 3.67
CA SER A 135 -8.39 -19.90 3.77
C SER A 135 -8.20 -19.13 5.09
N ARG A 136 -8.10 -19.84 6.21
CA ARG A 136 -7.84 -19.23 7.52
C ARG A 136 -6.48 -18.55 7.58
N SER A 137 -5.45 -19.19 7.06
CA SER A 137 -4.08 -18.62 7.03
C SER A 137 -4.04 -17.33 6.22
N LEU A 138 -4.65 -17.29 5.04
CA LEU A 138 -4.75 -16.08 4.23
C LEU A 138 -5.52 -14.98 4.98
N SER A 139 -6.67 -15.34 5.58
CA SER A 139 -7.45 -14.38 6.36
C SER A 139 -6.66 -13.80 7.54
N LEU A 140 -5.82 -14.59 8.20
CA LEU A 140 -4.95 -14.10 9.28
C LEU A 140 -3.88 -13.15 8.76
N PHE A 141 -3.30 -13.42 7.58
CA PHE A 141 -2.36 -12.49 6.98
C PHE A 141 -3.01 -11.12 6.74
N PHE A 142 -4.15 -11.09 6.05
CA PHE A 142 -4.83 -9.84 5.70
C PHE A 142 -5.48 -9.13 6.90
N LYS A 143 -5.86 -9.85 7.96
CA LYS A 143 -6.53 -9.26 9.13
C LYS A 143 -5.60 -8.94 10.29
N GLN A 144 -4.51 -9.67 10.45
CA GLN A 144 -3.57 -9.51 11.57
C GLN A 144 -2.21 -9.02 11.09
N LYS A 145 -1.56 -9.78 10.19
CA LYS A 145 -0.17 -9.50 9.81
C LYS A 145 0.00 -8.14 9.15
N ILE A 146 -0.98 -7.69 8.38
CA ILE A 146 -0.96 -6.35 7.77
C ILE A 146 -0.91 -5.24 8.83
N ASN A 147 -1.69 -5.33 9.91
CA ASN A 147 -1.62 -4.34 11.00
C ASN A 147 -0.20 -4.24 11.55
N GLU A 148 0.45 -5.38 11.86
CA GLU A 148 1.82 -5.41 12.36
C GLU A 148 2.84 -4.76 11.40
N ILE A 149 2.68 -4.99 10.08
CA ILE A 149 3.53 -4.40 9.05
C ILE A 149 3.37 -2.88 9.05
N LEU A 150 2.14 -2.40 9.05
CA LEU A 150 1.83 -0.98 8.98
C LEU A 150 2.22 -0.23 10.26
N GLU A 151 2.04 -0.84 11.42
CA GLU A 151 2.48 -0.32 12.72
C GLU A 151 4.00 -0.20 12.78
N LYS A 152 4.72 -1.25 12.34
CA LYS A 152 6.19 -1.24 12.31
C LYS A 152 6.75 -0.17 11.38
N GLY A 153 6.09 0.05 10.22
CA GLY A 153 6.47 1.10 9.29
C GLY A 153 6.06 2.51 9.74
N ALA A 154 5.17 2.61 10.73
CA ALA A 154 4.59 3.86 11.24
C ALA A 154 4.00 4.74 10.11
N TYR A 155 3.42 4.09 9.09
CA TYR A 155 2.92 4.74 7.89
C TYR A 155 1.69 5.63 8.15
N GLN A 156 1.65 6.80 7.54
CA GLN A 156 0.52 7.75 7.62
C GLN A 156 -0.59 7.32 6.66
N LEU A 157 -1.35 6.31 7.06
CA LEU A 157 -2.41 5.71 6.26
C LEU A 157 -3.45 5.00 7.14
N GLN A 158 -4.53 4.56 6.49
CA GLN A 158 -5.61 3.83 7.12
C GLN A 158 -6.03 2.66 6.23
N ILE A 159 -6.29 1.51 6.83
CA ILE A 159 -6.99 0.40 6.18
C ILE A 159 -8.49 0.75 6.13
N ILE A 160 -9.05 0.79 4.93
CA ILE A 160 -10.50 0.96 4.73
C ILE A 160 -11.19 -0.39 4.71
N TYR A 161 -10.54 -1.36 4.07
CA TYR A 161 -11.02 -2.72 3.97
C TYR A 161 -9.84 -3.67 3.86
N SER A 162 -9.94 -4.78 4.59
CA SER A 162 -9.00 -5.90 4.50
C SER A 162 -9.79 -7.20 4.64
N GLY A 163 -9.91 -7.91 3.53
CA GLY A 163 -10.72 -9.12 3.40
C GLY A 163 -9.96 -10.41 3.70
N GLY A 164 -10.33 -11.47 2.98
CA GLY A 164 -9.61 -12.74 3.03
C GLY A 164 -8.44 -12.80 2.04
N ASP A 165 -8.50 -12.00 0.98
CA ASP A 165 -7.59 -12.00 -0.16
C ASP A 165 -7.38 -10.61 -0.76
N ASP A 166 -8.22 -9.65 -0.47
CA ASP A 166 -8.17 -8.31 -1.01
C ASP A 166 -7.95 -7.25 0.08
N LEU A 167 -7.40 -6.12 -0.35
CA LEU A 167 -6.97 -5.03 0.52
C LEU A 167 -7.27 -3.68 -0.12
N PHE A 168 -7.78 -2.74 0.68
CA PHE A 168 -7.99 -1.36 0.30
C PHE A 168 -7.46 -0.41 1.37
N ILE A 169 -6.46 0.39 1.03
CA ILE A 169 -5.77 1.33 1.92
C ILE A 169 -5.82 2.73 1.32
N ILE A 170 -5.98 3.74 2.18
CA ILE A 170 -5.86 5.16 1.82
C ILE A 170 -4.89 5.83 2.79
N GLY A 171 -4.03 6.71 2.30
CA GLY A 171 -3.10 7.43 3.15
C GLY A 171 -2.25 8.46 2.41
N ASN A 172 -1.13 8.85 2.99
CA ASN A 172 -0.12 9.63 2.29
C ASN A 172 0.38 8.84 1.08
N TRP A 173 0.50 9.48 -0.08
CA TRP A 173 0.84 8.80 -1.33
C TRP A 173 2.18 8.04 -1.28
N SER A 174 3.18 8.60 -0.61
CA SER A 174 4.50 7.97 -0.48
C SER A 174 4.45 6.80 0.50
N ASP A 175 3.80 6.97 1.64
CA ASP A 175 3.65 5.93 2.65
C ASP A 175 2.85 4.74 2.12
N VAL A 176 1.81 4.99 1.32
CA VAL A 176 1.03 3.92 0.65
C VAL A 176 1.91 3.12 -0.31
N LEU A 177 2.82 3.77 -1.04
CA LEU A 177 3.71 3.08 -1.96
C LEU A 177 4.73 2.20 -1.23
N TYR A 178 5.36 2.70 -0.17
CA TYR A 178 6.30 1.91 0.64
C TYR A 178 5.58 0.80 1.43
N ALA A 179 4.40 1.07 1.97
CA ALA A 179 3.58 0.04 2.61
C ALA A 179 3.22 -1.10 1.65
N ALA A 180 2.93 -0.79 0.38
CA ALA A 180 2.66 -1.80 -0.64
C ALA A 180 3.89 -2.70 -0.91
N LEU A 181 5.11 -2.15 -0.93
CA LEU A 181 6.35 -2.92 -1.06
C LEU A 181 6.59 -3.83 0.15
N ASP A 182 6.36 -3.33 1.37
CA ASP A 182 6.51 -4.11 2.59
C ASP A 182 5.47 -5.24 2.69
N ILE A 183 4.20 -4.94 2.37
CA ILE A 183 3.12 -5.93 2.34
C ILE A 183 3.44 -7.03 1.33
N ARG A 184 3.86 -6.68 0.10
CA ARG A 184 4.25 -7.65 -0.91
C ARG A 184 5.42 -8.52 -0.44
N THR A 185 6.43 -7.94 0.17
CA THR A 185 7.59 -8.67 0.68
C THR A 185 7.17 -9.64 1.77
N ALA A 186 6.40 -9.19 2.74
CA ALA A 186 5.89 -10.04 3.82
C ALA A 186 4.94 -11.15 3.29
N PHE A 187 4.13 -10.87 2.27
CA PHE A 187 3.26 -11.87 1.67
C PHE A 187 4.04 -12.95 0.93
N ARG A 188 5.09 -12.58 0.19
CA ARG A 188 5.99 -13.52 -0.46
C ARG A 188 6.66 -14.46 0.55
N ASP A 189 7.14 -13.90 1.66
CA ASP A 189 7.79 -14.68 2.72
C ASP A 189 6.78 -15.58 3.44
N PHE A 190 5.56 -15.10 3.65
CA PHE A 190 4.46 -15.86 4.26
C PHE A 190 4.01 -17.03 3.39
N THR A 191 3.97 -16.88 2.07
CA THR A 191 3.53 -17.91 1.12
C THR A 191 4.63 -18.83 0.62
N GLY A 192 5.85 -18.72 1.15
CA GLY A 192 6.97 -19.58 0.78
C GLY A 192 7.55 -19.26 -0.60
N ASN A 193 7.93 -18.00 -0.80
CA ASN A 193 8.66 -17.51 -1.99
C ASN A 193 7.91 -17.62 -3.34
N GLY A 194 6.66 -17.25 -3.36
CA GLY A 194 5.96 -16.97 -4.62
C GLY A 194 5.05 -18.08 -5.14
N VAL A 195 4.64 -19.00 -4.29
CA VAL A 195 3.56 -19.95 -4.61
C VAL A 195 2.24 -19.21 -4.85
N LEU A 196 1.97 -18.21 -4.02
CA LEU A 196 0.91 -17.24 -4.21
C LEU A 196 1.54 -15.86 -4.39
N THR A 197 0.97 -15.06 -5.28
CA THR A 197 1.41 -13.69 -5.56
C THR A 197 0.28 -12.70 -5.36
N ILE A 198 0.60 -11.42 -5.33
CA ILE A 198 -0.35 -10.32 -5.22
C ILE A 198 -0.17 -9.39 -6.42
N SER A 199 -1.27 -8.98 -7.02
CA SER A 199 -1.28 -7.85 -7.96
C SER A 199 -1.96 -6.65 -7.33
N ALA A 200 -1.50 -5.45 -7.67
CA ALA A 200 -1.99 -4.22 -7.06
C ALA A 200 -2.09 -3.05 -8.04
N GLY A 201 -3.02 -2.14 -7.74
CA GLY A 201 -3.07 -0.80 -8.29
C GLY A 201 -2.77 0.23 -7.21
N ILE A 202 -1.95 1.23 -7.53
CA ILE A 202 -1.67 2.36 -6.66
C ILE A 202 -2.07 3.64 -7.38
N GLY A 203 -3.17 4.25 -6.94
CA GLY A 203 -3.67 5.53 -7.43
C GLY A 203 -3.15 6.71 -6.62
N MET A 204 -3.11 7.91 -7.23
CA MET A 204 -2.77 9.16 -6.57
C MET A 204 -3.85 10.20 -6.86
N PHE A 205 -4.44 10.77 -5.80
CA PHE A 205 -5.62 11.61 -5.91
C PHE A 205 -5.49 12.92 -5.12
N ASP A 206 -6.31 13.88 -5.50
CA ASP A 206 -6.48 15.10 -4.72
C ASP A 206 -7.19 14.81 -3.39
N GLU A 207 -6.90 15.60 -2.35
CA GLU A 207 -7.48 15.44 -1.01
C GLU A 207 -9.02 15.47 -0.98
N LYS A 208 -9.64 16.14 -1.96
CA LYS A 208 -11.11 16.32 -2.07
C LYS A 208 -11.74 15.36 -3.09
N TYR A 209 -10.95 14.47 -3.68
CA TYR A 209 -11.48 13.55 -4.68
C TYR A 209 -12.45 12.53 -4.04
N PRO A 210 -13.61 12.21 -4.68
CA PRO A 210 -14.59 11.30 -4.09
C PRO A 210 -14.04 9.88 -3.91
N ILE A 211 -14.17 9.30 -2.73
CA ILE A 211 -13.65 7.96 -2.39
C ILE A 211 -14.17 6.86 -3.31
N ALA A 212 -15.44 6.93 -3.73
CA ALA A 212 -16.01 5.95 -4.65
C ALA A 212 -15.31 5.95 -6.02
N ARG A 213 -14.89 7.12 -6.49
CA ARG A 213 -14.10 7.24 -7.72
C ARG A 213 -12.66 6.78 -7.50
N MET A 214 -12.03 7.14 -6.37
CA MET A 214 -10.71 6.60 -6.01
C MET A 214 -10.71 5.08 -6.06
N ALA A 215 -11.71 4.44 -5.45
CA ALA A 215 -11.84 2.98 -5.43
C ALA A 215 -12.00 2.38 -6.83
N SER A 216 -12.83 3.00 -7.68
CA SER A 216 -13.06 2.53 -9.06
C SER A 216 -11.82 2.69 -9.93
N GLU A 217 -11.17 3.86 -9.90
CA GLU A 217 -9.98 4.13 -10.71
C GLU A 217 -8.77 3.30 -10.26
N THR A 218 -8.60 3.11 -8.94
CA THR A 218 -7.55 2.22 -8.42
C THR A 218 -7.85 0.76 -8.74
N GLY A 219 -9.13 0.35 -8.78
CA GLY A 219 -9.54 -0.96 -9.27
C GLY A 219 -9.13 -1.20 -10.73
N ALA A 220 -9.31 -0.21 -11.60
CA ALA A 220 -8.84 -0.31 -12.99
C ALA A 220 -7.30 -0.43 -13.09
N LEU A 221 -6.54 0.17 -12.17
CA LEU A 221 -5.09 -0.04 -12.08
C LEU A 221 -4.75 -1.47 -11.63
N GLU A 222 -5.46 -2.00 -10.65
CA GLU A 222 -5.31 -3.39 -10.20
C GLU A 222 -5.60 -4.37 -11.35
N ASP A 223 -6.68 -4.14 -12.12
CA ASP A 223 -7.00 -4.94 -13.31
C ASP A 223 -5.87 -4.89 -14.35
N ALA A 224 -5.29 -3.71 -14.59
CA ALA A 224 -4.15 -3.56 -15.49
C ALA A 224 -2.92 -4.36 -14.99
N ALA A 225 -2.67 -4.38 -13.68
CA ALA A 225 -1.61 -5.18 -13.09
C ALA A 225 -1.86 -6.70 -13.24
N LYS A 226 -3.11 -7.14 -13.13
CA LYS A 226 -3.52 -8.54 -13.35
C LYS A 226 -3.38 -8.99 -14.82
N LEU A 227 -3.37 -8.07 -15.77
CA LEU A 227 -3.12 -8.34 -17.19
C LEU A 227 -1.63 -8.35 -17.54
N TYR A 228 -0.75 -8.03 -16.60
CA TYR A 228 0.69 -8.00 -16.85
C TYR A 228 1.22 -9.38 -17.23
N VAL A 229 2.01 -9.42 -18.31
CA VAL A 229 2.68 -10.63 -18.81
C VAL A 229 4.11 -10.28 -19.17
N LYS A 230 5.06 -11.03 -18.63
CA LYS A 230 6.48 -10.91 -18.97
C LYS A 230 7.03 -12.26 -19.41
N LYS A 231 7.67 -12.28 -20.58
CA LYS A 231 8.47 -13.42 -21.01
C LYS A 231 9.88 -13.28 -20.45
N MET A 232 10.32 -14.30 -19.73
CA MET A 232 11.68 -14.37 -19.21
C MET A 232 12.64 -14.89 -20.29
N ALA A 233 13.95 -14.66 -20.10
CA ALA A 233 14.99 -15.08 -21.04
C ALA A 233 15.06 -16.60 -21.26
N ASP A 234 14.62 -17.39 -20.28
CA ASP A 234 14.51 -18.85 -20.33
C ASP A 234 13.25 -19.37 -21.04
N GLY A 235 12.40 -18.45 -21.56
CA GLY A 235 11.12 -18.77 -22.20
C GLY A 235 9.94 -18.91 -21.24
N THR A 236 10.17 -18.85 -19.92
CA THR A 236 9.10 -18.86 -18.92
C THR A 236 8.22 -17.61 -19.04
N VAL A 237 6.92 -17.79 -18.93
CA VAL A 237 5.96 -16.68 -18.92
C VAL A 237 5.51 -16.41 -17.50
N CYS A 238 5.88 -15.27 -16.96
CA CYS A 238 5.35 -14.75 -15.70
C CYS A 238 4.14 -13.88 -15.99
N SER A 239 3.00 -14.20 -15.38
CA SER A 239 1.79 -13.39 -15.47
C SER A 239 1.40 -12.89 -14.08
N LYS A 240 0.75 -11.72 -14.03
CA LYS A 240 0.37 -11.08 -12.76
C LYS A 240 1.60 -10.76 -11.90
N ASN A 241 1.51 -10.85 -10.56
CA ASN A 241 2.60 -10.49 -9.63
C ASN A 241 3.19 -9.12 -9.94
N ALA A 242 2.31 -8.14 -10.16
CA ALA A 242 2.63 -6.86 -10.72
C ALA A 242 1.92 -5.73 -9.98
N VAL A 243 2.38 -4.51 -10.23
CA VAL A 243 1.78 -3.30 -9.69
C VAL A 243 1.65 -2.23 -10.78
N ALA A 244 0.49 -1.58 -10.86
CA ALA A 244 0.28 -0.41 -11.70
C ALA A 244 0.41 0.86 -10.86
N LEU A 245 1.29 1.78 -11.27
CA LEU A 245 1.56 3.04 -10.57
C LEU A 245 0.88 4.20 -11.28
N TRP A 246 -0.12 4.79 -10.62
CA TRP A 246 -0.79 6.05 -11.01
C TRP A 246 -1.49 6.04 -12.37
N ARG A 247 -1.12 5.13 -13.27
CA ARG A 247 -1.67 5.00 -14.63
C ARG A 247 -1.68 3.54 -15.08
N SER A 248 -2.65 3.18 -15.88
CA SER A 248 -2.82 1.80 -16.39
C SER A 248 -1.73 1.34 -17.37
N ASP A 249 -0.98 2.28 -17.97
CA ASP A 249 0.18 1.99 -18.83
C ASP A 249 1.51 1.87 -18.06
N ALA A 250 1.53 2.25 -16.78
CA ALA A 250 2.71 2.18 -15.91
C ALA A 250 2.67 0.94 -15.02
N VAL A 251 2.68 -0.24 -15.63
CA VAL A 251 2.67 -1.53 -14.94
C VAL A 251 4.08 -2.12 -14.86
N PHE A 252 4.46 -2.56 -13.67
CA PHE A 252 5.78 -3.15 -13.36
C PHE A 252 5.62 -4.45 -12.59
N SER A 253 6.56 -5.40 -12.77
CA SER A 253 6.69 -6.45 -11.77
C SER A 253 7.13 -5.83 -10.45
N TRP A 254 6.75 -6.43 -9.32
CA TRP A 254 7.20 -5.96 -8.01
C TRP A 254 8.72 -5.90 -7.89
N ASP A 255 9.41 -6.88 -8.51
CA ASP A 255 10.87 -6.91 -8.51
C ASP A 255 11.48 -5.77 -9.35
N SER A 256 10.84 -5.38 -10.46
CA SER A 256 11.26 -4.19 -11.22
C SER A 256 11.02 -2.91 -10.41
N LEU A 257 9.91 -2.82 -9.68
CA LEU A 257 9.63 -1.65 -8.83
C LEU A 257 10.66 -1.52 -7.70
N SER A 258 10.90 -2.60 -6.95
CA SER A 258 11.78 -2.56 -5.77
C SER A 258 13.27 -2.52 -6.10
N ASN A 259 13.70 -3.19 -7.18
CA ASN A 259 15.13 -3.35 -7.50
C ASN A 259 15.63 -2.41 -8.61
N VAL A 260 14.71 -1.77 -9.36
CA VAL A 260 15.09 -0.88 -10.46
C VAL A 260 14.50 0.52 -10.30
N VAL A 261 13.18 0.65 -10.16
CA VAL A 261 12.52 1.96 -10.13
C VAL A 261 12.88 2.74 -8.86
N GLU A 262 12.71 2.14 -7.71
CA GLU A 262 12.98 2.78 -6.41
C GLU A 262 14.46 3.12 -6.22
N PRO A 263 15.45 2.23 -6.44
CA PRO A 263 16.86 2.59 -6.37
C PRO A 263 17.26 3.67 -7.37
N ARG A 264 16.69 3.65 -8.59
CA ARG A 264 16.92 4.66 -9.61
C ARG A 264 16.36 6.02 -9.21
N MET A 265 15.19 6.05 -8.57
CA MET A 265 14.64 7.29 -8.01
C MET A 265 15.58 7.88 -6.95
N ARG A 266 16.13 7.06 -6.03
CA ARG A 266 17.11 7.51 -5.03
C ARG A 266 18.42 8.01 -5.66
N GLU A 267 18.88 7.33 -6.70
CA GLU A 267 20.05 7.79 -7.47
C GLU A 267 19.80 9.16 -8.12
N ILE A 268 18.65 9.32 -8.76
CA ILE A 268 18.22 10.60 -9.35
C ILE A 268 18.14 11.68 -8.26
N ALA A 269 17.57 11.39 -7.11
CA ALA A 269 17.49 12.31 -6.00
C ALA A 269 18.90 12.76 -5.52
N SER A 270 19.84 11.83 -5.43
CA SER A 270 21.25 12.14 -5.09
C SER A 270 21.93 13.02 -6.12
N ILE A 271 21.73 12.75 -7.42
CA ILE A 271 22.31 13.53 -8.52
C ILE A 271 21.79 14.99 -8.50
N PHE A 272 20.52 15.19 -8.19
CA PHE A 272 19.89 16.51 -8.22
C PHE A 272 19.79 17.21 -6.86
N ALA A 273 20.25 16.60 -5.77
CA ALA A 273 20.14 17.15 -4.40
C ALA A 273 20.73 18.58 -4.26
N HIS A 274 21.71 18.93 -5.09
CA HIS A 274 22.41 20.22 -5.05
C HIS A 274 22.15 21.09 -6.30
N ASN A 275 21.19 20.73 -7.17
CA ASN A 275 21.03 21.39 -8.45
C ASN A 275 19.66 22.06 -8.56
N GLU A 276 19.57 23.37 -8.30
CA GLU A 276 18.33 24.16 -8.45
C GLU A 276 17.73 24.13 -9.88
N LYS A 277 18.55 23.86 -10.91
CA LYS A 277 18.08 23.71 -12.29
C LYS A 277 17.35 22.39 -12.55
N GLY A 278 17.35 21.47 -11.60
CA GLY A 278 16.86 20.09 -11.79
C GLY A 278 15.37 19.95 -12.08
N LYS A 279 14.49 20.75 -11.45
CA LYS A 279 13.04 20.56 -11.58
C LYS A 279 12.54 20.70 -13.04
N ALA A 280 12.87 21.79 -13.71
CA ALA A 280 12.42 22.02 -15.09
C ALA A 280 13.02 21.01 -16.09
N PHE A 281 14.24 20.57 -15.84
CA PHE A 281 14.90 19.54 -16.61
C PHE A 281 14.19 18.19 -16.52
N VAL A 282 13.86 17.75 -15.30
CA VAL A 282 13.19 16.46 -15.07
C VAL A 282 11.83 16.40 -15.79
N TYR A 283 11.02 17.48 -15.72
CA TYR A 283 9.75 17.54 -16.47
C TYR A 283 9.94 17.40 -17.99
N LYS A 284 10.95 18.10 -18.55
CA LYS A 284 11.26 17.99 -19.97
C LYS A 284 11.72 16.59 -20.34
N MET A 285 12.51 15.95 -19.47
CA MET A 285 12.97 14.57 -19.67
C MET A 285 11.80 13.58 -19.66
N VAL A 286 10.90 13.65 -18.69
CA VAL A 286 9.70 12.80 -18.63
C VAL A 286 8.87 12.94 -19.90
N THR A 287 8.60 14.19 -20.34
CA THR A 287 7.84 14.44 -21.58
C THR A 287 8.52 13.83 -22.80
N LEU A 288 9.85 13.95 -22.91
CA LEU A 288 10.61 13.44 -24.01
C LEU A 288 10.70 11.90 -24.02
N LEU A 289 10.85 11.30 -22.84
CA LEU A 289 10.93 9.84 -22.70
C LEU A 289 9.59 9.15 -22.97
N ARG A 290 8.47 9.79 -22.68
CA ARG A 290 7.13 9.28 -23.01
C ARG A 290 6.88 9.24 -24.52
N ASN A 291 7.48 10.16 -25.26
CA ASN A 291 7.35 10.29 -26.72
C ASN A 291 8.64 9.85 -27.43
N TYR A 292 9.34 8.84 -26.88
CA TYR A 292 10.69 8.47 -27.34
C TYR A 292 10.72 7.78 -28.72
N ASP A 293 9.59 7.28 -29.21
CA ASP A 293 9.49 6.58 -30.50
C ASP A 293 9.60 7.50 -31.71
N GLU A 294 9.60 8.82 -31.52
CA GLU A 294 9.89 9.79 -32.57
C GLU A 294 11.39 9.78 -32.89
N VAL A 295 11.73 9.76 -34.18
CA VAL A 295 13.13 9.74 -34.69
C VAL A 295 13.99 10.86 -34.08
N ILE A 296 13.38 11.97 -33.72
CA ILE A 296 14.05 13.15 -33.17
C ILE A 296 14.26 13.09 -31.67
N SER A 297 13.69 12.10 -30.99
CA SER A 297 13.71 12.01 -29.51
C SER A 297 15.09 11.69 -28.96
N ALA A 298 15.83 10.77 -29.57
CA ALA A 298 17.18 10.42 -29.16
C ALA A 298 18.18 11.58 -29.23
N PRO A 299 18.29 12.35 -30.35
CA PRO A 299 19.11 13.54 -30.40
C PRO A 299 18.69 14.63 -29.41
N ARG A 300 17.38 14.85 -29.22
CA ARG A 300 16.87 15.81 -28.23
C ARG A 300 17.24 15.41 -26.80
N LEU A 301 17.15 14.13 -26.48
CA LEU A 301 17.57 13.62 -25.18
C LEU A 301 19.07 13.84 -24.97
N ALA A 302 19.90 13.46 -25.92
CA ALA A 302 21.34 13.65 -25.82
C ALA A 302 21.71 15.12 -25.60
N TYR A 303 21.08 16.04 -26.34
CA TYR A 303 21.26 17.49 -26.17
C TYR A 303 20.80 17.96 -24.78
N LEU A 304 19.64 17.49 -24.31
CA LEU A 304 19.08 17.85 -23.01
C LEU A 304 20.00 17.40 -21.89
N LEU A 305 20.52 16.17 -21.94
CA LEU A 305 21.47 15.61 -20.97
C LEU A 305 22.78 16.40 -20.96
N ALA A 306 23.38 16.62 -22.13
CA ALA A 306 24.64 17.35 -22.27
C ALA A 306 24.59 18.78 -21.69
N ARG A 307 23.46 19.47 -21.88
CA ARG A 307 23.23 20.81 -21.33
C ARG A 307 22.96 20.82 -19.84
N SER A 308 22.28 19.80 -19.34
CA SER A 308 21.87 19.77 -17.92
C SER A 308 22.99 19.37 -16.98
N PHE A 309 23.91 18.55 -17.46
CA PHE A 309 25.12 18.16 -16.71
C PHE A 309 26.34 18.99 -17.07
N GLU A 310 26.18 20.12 -17.77
CA GLU A 310 27.27 21.04 -18.07
C GLU A 310 27.90 21.58 -16.80
N GLY A 311 29.20 21.40 -16.66
CA GLY A 311 29.96 21.78 -15.46
C GLY A 311 30.04 20.71 -14.35
N SER A 312 29.40 19.55 -14.53
CA SER A 312 29.54 18.42 -13.60
C SER A 312 30.81 17.62 -13.88
N GLU A 313 31.59 17.26 -12.87
CA GLU A 313 32.81 16.44 -13.01
C GLU A 313 32.54 15.09 -13.69
N ASN A 314 31.37 14.48 -13.44
CA ASN A 314 30.96 13.17 -13.97
C ASN A 314 30.00 13.27 -15.17
N ARG A 315 30.02 14.38 -15.91
CA ARG A 315 29.07 14.67 -17.01
C ARG A 315 28.92 13.51 -18.00
N ASP A 316 30.04 13.02 -18.53
CA ASP A 316 30.04 12.00 -19.57
C ASP A 316 29.53 10.65 -19.08
N GLU A 317 29.78 10.32 -17.82
CA GLU A 317 29.26 9.11 -17.19
C GLU A 317 27.75 9.20 -16.99
N LEU A 318 27.25 10.32 -16.45
CA LEU A 318 25.82 10.56 -16.24
C LEU A 318 25.08 10.57 -17.58
N CYS A 319 25.58 11.25 -18.60
CA CYS A 319 24.98 11.26 -19.93
C CYS A 319 24.88 9.86 -20.53
N ARG A 320 25.96 9.06 -20.46
CA ARG A 320 25.95 7.67 -20.95
C ARG A 320 24.97 6.80 -20.19
N ARG A 321 24.88 6.94 -18.88
CA ARG A 321 23.98 6.18 -18.02
C ARG A 321 22.51 6.47 -18.32
N PHE A 322 22.11 7.73 -18.32
CA PHE A 322 20.73 8.12 -18.67
C PHE A 322 20.35 7.72 -20.09
N TYR A 323 21.27 7.88 -21.05
CA TYR A 323 21.05 7.47 -22.41
C TYR A 323 20.88 5.95 -22.56
N SER A 324 21.69 5.16 -21.85
CA SER A 324 21.56 3.71 -21.79
C SER A 324 20.18 3.28 -21.25
N TRP A 325 19.71 3.90 -20.16
CA TRP A 325 18.39 3.63 -19.62
C TRP A 325 17.26 4.01 -20.58
N ALA A 326 17.43 5.08 -21.34
CA ALA A 326 16.43 5.55 -22.29
C ALA A 326 16.33 4.70 -23.56
N SER A 327 17.44 4.08 -23.97
CA SER A 327 17.52 3.33 -25.23
C SER A 327 16.80 1.99 -25.20
N ASP A 328 16.71 1.36 -24.04
CA ASP A 328 15.94 0.12 -23.83
C ASP A 328 14.51 0.44 -23.38
N GLU A 329 13.51 -0.20 -23.96
CA GLU A 329 12.10 0.12 -23.70
C GLU A 329 11.70 -0.16 -22.23
N GLU A 330 12.09 -1.30 -21.68
CA GLU A 330 11.76 -1.65 -20.28
C GLU A 330 12.48 -0.71 -19.31
N GLN A 331 13.77 -0.44 -19.54
CA GLN A 331 14.55 0.49 -18.73
C GLN A 331 14.03 1.92 -18.84
N ARG A 332 13.58 2.35 -20.02
CA ARG A 332 12.96 3.66 -20.24
C ARG A 332 11.67 3.81 -19.44
N ARG A 333 10.81 2.80 -19.43
CA ARG A 333 9.59 2.81 -18.61
C ARG A 333 9.92 2.94 -17.11
N CYS A 334 10.90 2.18 -16.62
CA CYS A 334 11.39 2.29 -15.25
C CYS A 334 11.99 3.67 -14.96
N LEU A 335 12.71 4.27 -15.92
CA LEU A 335 13.27 5.61 -15.79
C LEU A 335 12.17 6.67 -15.67
N VAL A 336 11.13 6.59 -16.51
CA VAL A 336 9.97 7.50 -16.43
C VAL A 336 9.31 7.42 -15.07
N ALA A 337 9.04 6.22 -14.56
CA ALA A 337 8.43 6.04 -13.23
C ALA A 337 9.33 6.59 -12.10
N ALA A 338 10.62 6.35 -12.15
CA ALA A 338 11.58 6.87 -11.18
C ALA A 338 11.65 8.41 -11.19
N LEU A 339 11.63 9.02 -12.38
CA LEU A 339 11.62 10.48 -12.54
C LEU A 339 10.29 11.10 -12.03
N GLU A 340 9.16 10.46 -12.31
CA GLU A 340 7.85 10.89 -11.80
C GLU A 340 7.81 10.81 -10.28
N TRP A 341 8.27 9.69 -9.70
CA TRP A 341 8.36 9.55 -8.26
C TRP A 341 9.25 10.65 -7.63
N TYR A 342 10.42 10.87 -8.20
CA TYR A 342 11.32 11.95 -7.76
C TYR A 342 10.64 13.33 -7.83
N VAL A 343 9.96 13.65 -8.94
CA VAL A 343 9.25 14.93 -9.08
C VAL A 343 8.17 15.11 -8.02
N TYR A 344 7.43 14.04 -7.71
CA TYR A 344 6.39 14.10 -6.68
C TYR A 344 6.97 14.27 -5.28
N SER A 345 8.15 13.69 -4.99
CA SER A 345 8.80 13.82 -3.70
C SER A 345 9.41 15.21 -3.44
N ILE A 346 9.91 15.88 -4.49
CA ILE A 346 10.56 17.21 -4.36
C ILE A 346 9.62 18.41 -4.56
N ARG A 347 8.38 18.16 -5.01
CA ARG A 347 7.42 19.24 -5.28
C ARG A 347 7.00 19.89 -3.97
N GLU A 348 7.24 21.20 -3.85
CA GLU A 348 6.85 21.96 -2.66
C GLU A 348 5.34 21.88 -2.44
N ARG A 349 4.99 21.79 -1.18
CA ARG A 349 3.60 21.86 -0.74
C ARG A 349 3.11 23.29 -0.99
N GLY A 350 2.40 23.51 -2.10
CA GLY A 350 1.73 24.75 -2.40
C GLY A 350 0.48 24.94 -1.53
#